data_dddd78d0423f3e4f080eab78bc1907e5
#
_entry.id   dddd78d0423f3e4f080eab78bc1907e5
#
_cell.length_a   1.000
_cell.length_b   1.000
_cell.length_c   1.000
_cell.angle_alpha   90.00
_cell.angle_beta   90.00
_cell.angle_gamma   90.00
#
_symmetry.space_group_name_H-M   'P 1'
#
loop_
_entity.id
_entity.type
_entity.pdbx_description
1 polymer ?
#
loop_
_entity_poly.entity_id
_entity_poly.type
_entity_poly.pdbx_seq_one_letter_code
_entity_poly.pdbx_strand_id
1 'polypeptide(L)'
;SDFDKFCVEQKGSMDPEQNAFSEYIKDLLKEKRITQQMVFLKADIPEKYGYKLLSGEKHTRQRDIILRICYAAELTLEQTQRALRKYEMPQLYAKIPRDAFLMLIFKERPGGIIEVNELLSKNGMEMLRTSGVQE
;
A
#
# COMPACT_ATOMS: atom_id res chain seq x y z
N SER A 1 5.27 22.39 -29.54
CA SER A 1 3.89 21.98 -29.83
C SER A 1 3.25 21.37 -28.57
N ASP A 2 1.95 21.22 -28.59
CA ASP A 2 1.23 20.62 -27.49
C ASP A 2 1.66 19.18 -27.26
N PHE A 3 1.97 18.48 -28.34
CA PHE A 3 2.46 17.10 -28.23
C PHE A 3 3.82 17.04 -27.55
N ASP A 4 4.73 17.94 -27.92
CA ASP A 4 6.05 17.98 -27.29
C ASP A 4 5.94 18.30 -25.80
N LYS A 5 5.09 19.25 -25.46
CA LYS A 5 4.82 19.60 -24.06
C LYS A 5 4.28 18.40 -23.29
N PHE A 6 3.34 17.67 -23.87
CA PHE A 6 2.77 16.47 -23.27
C PHE A 6 3.87 15.42 -23.03
N CYS A 7 4.72 15.16 -23.99
CA CYS A 7 5.81 14.20 -23.85
C CYS A 7 6.79 14.59 -22.74
N VAL A 8 7.11 15.88 -22.62
CA VAL A 8 7.99 16.37 -21.57
C VAL A 8 7.36 16.17 -20.21
N GLU A 9 6.07 16.47 -20.07
CA GLU A 9 5.35 16.28 -18.83
C GLU A 9 5.31 14.80 -18.43
N GLN A 10 5.10 13.91 -19.38
CA GLN A 10 5.08 12.48 -19.11
C GLN A 10 6.43 11.92 -18.67
N LYS A 11 7.51 12.47 -19.21
CA LYS A 11 8.87 12.04 -18.85
C LYS A 11 9.20 12.31 -17.38
N GLY A 12 8.70 13.39 -16.83
CA GLY A 12 9.01 13.79 -15.46
C GLY A 12 8.01 13.32 -14.43
N SER A 13 6.93 12.64 -14.84
CA SER A 13 5.88 12.21 -13.95
C SER A 13 5.84 10.69 -13.85
N MET A 14 5.23 10.20 -12.76
CA MET A 14 4.96 8.77 -12.63
C MET A 14 3.87 8.38 -13.64
N ASP A 15 3.79 7.07 -13.93
CA ASP A 15 2.77 6.61 -14.87
C ASP A 15 1.35 6.81 -14.28
N PRO A 16 0.31 6.74 -15.13
CA PRO A 16 -1.06 7.01 -14.68
C PRO A 16 -1.54 6.12 -13.53
N GLU A 17 -1.13 4.86 -13.51
CA GLU A 17 -1.56 3.93 -12.47
C GLU A 17 -0.92 4.27 -11.11
N GLN A 18 0.38 4.56 -11.11
CA GLN A 18 1.07 4.96 -9.90
C GLN A 18 0.54 6.29 -9.38
N ASN A 19 0.24 7.22 -10.32
CA ASN A 19 -0.34 8.50 -9.94
C ASN A 19 -1.70 8.32 -9.31
N ALA A 20 -2.53 7.43 -9.87
CA ALA A 20 -3.86 7.16 -9.35
C ALA A 20 -3.81 6.58 -7.93
N PHE A 21 -2.87 5.65 -7.69
CA PHE A 21 -2.68 5.07 -6.36
C PHE A 21 -2.24 6.15 -5.37
N SER A 22 -1.23 6.92 -5.74
CA SER A 22 -0.70 7.97 -4.88
C SER A 22 -1.77 9.00 -4.50
N GLU A 23 -2.50 9.48 -5.48
CA GLU A 23 -3.57 10.44 -5.23
C GLU A 23 -4.66 9.87 -4.34
N TYR A 24 -5.04 8.62 -4.59
CA TYR A 24 -6.07 7.96 -3.80
C TYR A 24 -5.66 7.86 -2.33
N ILE A 25 -4.42 7.39 -2.07
CA ILE A 25 -3.92 7.27 -0.70
C ILE A 25 -3.83 8.65 -0.04
N LYS A 26 -3.25 9.63 -0.73
CA LYS A 26 -3.09 10.98 -0.17
C LYS A 26 -4.43 11.62 0.16
N ASP A 27 -5.43 11.43 -0.69
CA ASP A 27 -6.78 11.98 -0.43
C ASP A 27 -7.40 11.33 0.81
N LEU A 28 -7.27 10.01 0.94
CA LEU A 28 -7.79 9.30 2.11
C LEU A 28 -7.07 9.73 3.39
N LEU A 29 -5.76 9.90 3.34
CA LEU A 29 -4.98 10.36 4.50
C LEU A 29 -5.42 11.75 4.94
N LYS A 30 -5.64 12.64 3.99
CA LYS A 30 -6.13 13.98 4.26
C LYS A 30 -7.49 13.93 4.95
N GLU A 31 -8.39 13.14 4.42
CA GLU A 31 -9.74 12.94 4.95
C GLU A 31 -9.70 12.38 6.38
N LYS A 32 -8.82 11.42 6.61
CA LYS A 32 -8.67 10.76 7.91
C LYS A 32 -7.78 11.54 8.89
N ARG A 33 -7.14 12.60 8.43
CA ARG A 33 -6.20 13.42 9.19
C ARG A 33 -5.01 12.62 9.71
N ILE A 34 -4.48 11.76 8.84
CA ILE A 34 -3.30 10.94 9.12
C ILE A 34 -2.17 11.46 8.24
N THR A 35 -0.99 11.67 8.82
CA THR A 35 0.16 12.11 8.04
C THR A 35 0.84 10.92 7.37
N GLN A 36 1.53 11.18 6.25
CA GLN A 36 2.31 10.14 5.59
C GLN A 36 3.37 9.57 6.52
N GLN A 37 4.04 10.44 7.28
CA GLN A 37 5.05 10.02 8.25
C GLN A 37 4.48 9.00 9.25
N MET A 38 3.29 9.26 9.77
CA MET A 38 2.63 8.35 10.71
C MET A 38 2.31 7.00 10.05
N VAL A 39 1.89 7.03 8.79
CA VAL A 39 1.62 5.80 8.05
C VAL A 39 2.89 4.95 7.96
N PHE A 40 4.03 5.56 7.59
CA PHE A 40 5.27 4.80 7.43
C PHE A 40 5.76 4.25 8.76
N LEU A 41 5.62 5.03 9.83
CA LEU A 41 5.96 4.58 11.17
C LEU A 41 5.13 3.36 11.56
N LYS A 42 3.81 3.45 11.41
CA LYS A 42 2.90 2.34 11.77
C LYS A 42 3.02 1.14 10.84
N ALA A 43 3.37 1.38 9.58
CA ALA A 43 3.58 0.29 8.62
C ALA A 43 4.93 -0.40 8.83
N ASP A 44 5.78 0.18 9.66
CA ASP A 44 7.15 -0.27 9.86
C ASP A 44 7.92 -0.31 8.53
N ILE A 45 7.85 0.81 7.83
CA ILE A 45 8.54 1.02 6.55
C ILE A 45 9.49 2.21 6.74
N PRO A 46 10.75 2.11 6.26
CA PRO A 46 11.65 3.26 6.33
C PRO A 46 10.99 4.47 5.67
N GLU A 47 11.02 5.60 6.37
CA GLU A 47 10.32 6.81 5.95
C GLU A 47 10.71 7.25 4.54
N LYS A 48 12.01 7.26 4.26
CA LYS A 48 12.51 7.66 2.95
C LYS A 48 11.96 6.78 1.84
N TYR A 49 11.92 5.47 2.07
CA TYR A 49 11.36 4.52 1.11
C TYR A 49 9.87 4.75 0.91
N GLY A 50 9.15 4.98 2.02
CA GLY A 50 7.72 5.28 1.96
C GLY A 50 7.40 6.49 1.11
N TYR A 51 8.12 7.57 1.30
CA TYR A 51 7.93 8.78 0.48
C TYR A 51 8.21 8.52 -0.98
N LYS A 52 9.23 7.72 -1.29
CA LYS A 52 9.56 7.39 -2.69
C LYS A 52 8.47 6.54 -3.34
N LEU A 53 7.85 5.63 -2.58
CA LEU A 53 6.72 4.85 -3.10
C LEU A 53 5.53 5.76 -3.39
N LEU A 54 5.19 6.66 -2.47
CA LEU A 54 4.04 7.53 -2.68
C LEU A 54 4.27 8.61 -3.71
N SER A 55 5.52 9.01 -3.94
CA SER A 55 5.83 10.00 -4.98
C SER A 55 5.94 9.37 -6.37
N GLY A 56 6.00 8.04 -6.44
CA GLY A 56 6.21 7.35 -7.71
C GLY A 56 7.67 7.24 -8.12
N GLU A 57 8.59 7.76 -7.32
CA GLU A 57 10.03 7.65 -7.59
C GLU A 57 10.47 6.19 -7.54
N LYS A 58 9.87 5.40 -6.66
CA LYS A 58 10.09 3.95 -6.59
C LYS A 58 8.77 3.21 -6.74
N HIS A 59 8.88 2.01 -7.29
CA HIS A 59 7.76 1.11 -7.49
C HIS A 59 8.11 -0.25 -6.88
N THR A 60 7.18 -0.84 -6.17
CA THR A 60 7.39 -2.18 -5.60
C THR A 60 6.56 -3.21 -6.35
N ARG A 61 7.08 -4.43 -6.42
CA ARG A 61 6.32 -5.58 -6.93
C ARG A 61 5.76 -6.41 -5.78
N GLN A 62 6.02 -6.01 -4.55
CA GLN A 62 5.58 -6.76 -3.38
C GLN A 62 4.27 -6.23 -2.85
N ARG A 63 3.22 -7.02 -3.06
CA ARG A 63 1.88 -6.65 -2.59
C ARG A 63 1.86 -6.40 -1.08
N ASP A 64 2.64 -7.17 -0.31
CA ASP A 64 2.68 -7.01 1.14
C ASP A 64 3.07 -5.59 1.58
N ILE A 65 3.95 -4.93 0.84
CA ILE A 65 4.34 -3.55 1.15
C ILE A 65 3.14 -2.62 0.99
N ILE A 66 2.38 -2.79 -0.07
CA ILE A 66 1.18 -1.99 -0.29
C ILE A 66 0.13 -2.31 0.78
N LEU A 67 -0.01 -3.57 1.16
CA LEU A 67 -0.93 -3.97 2.23
C LEU A 67 -0.54 -3.34 3.58
N ARG A 68 0.75 -3.26 3.89
CA ARG A 68 1.23 -2.58 5.09
C ARG A 68 0.82 -1.11 5.10
N ILE A 69 1.01 -0.44 3.97
CA ILE A 69 0.63 0.98 3.83
C ILE A 69 -0.88 1.13 4.02
N CYS A 70 -1.67 0.31 3.34
CA CYS A 70 -3.14 0.38 3.44
C CYS A 70 -3.62 0.13 4.87
N TYR A 71 -3.05 -0.86 5.54
CA TYR A 71 -3.44 -1.17 6.91
C TYR A 71 -3.08 -0.03 7.86
N ALA A 72 -1.85 0.48 7.76
CA ALA A 72 -1.38 1.59 8.59
C ALA A 72 -2.15 2.89 8.31
N ALA A 73 -2.64 3.07 7.09
CA ALA A 73 -3.45 4.22 6.71
C ALA A 73 -4.92 4.07 7.11
N GLU A 74 -5.25 2.98 7.80
CA GLU A 74 -6.60 2.69 8.28
C GLU A 74 -7.64 2.57 7.16
N LEU A 75 -7.22 2.03 6.02
CA LEU A 75 -8.14 1.79 4.93
C LEU A 75 -9.07 0.63 5.27
N THR A 76 -10.32 0.75 4.83
CA THR A 76 -11.26 -0.37 4.90
C THR A 76 -10.82 -1.45 3.91
N LEU A 77 -11.42 -2.64 4.00
CA LEU A 77 -11.15 -3.69 3.02
C LEU A 77 -11.46 -3.21 1.60
N GLU A 78 -12.59 -2.56 1.41
CA GLU A 78 -13.00 -2.04 0.10
C GLU A 78 -12.01 -1.01 -0.44
N GLN A 79 -11.54 -0.11 0.43
CA GLN A 79 -10.55 0.88 0.05
C GLN A 79 -9.21 0.22 -0.28
N THR A 80 -8.83 -0.81 0.48
CA THR A 80 -7.60 -1.57 0.22
C THR A 80 -7.67 -2.28 -1.12
N GLN A 81 -8.79 -2.92 -1.43
CA GLN A 81 -8.98 -3.57 -2.72
C GLN A 81 -8.88 -2.56 -3.87
N ARG A 82 -9.46 -1.38 -3.69
CA ARG A 82 -9.37 -0.32 -4.69
C ARG A 82 -7.94 0.18 -4.85
N ALA A 83 -7.21 0.33 -3.74
CA ALA A 83 -5.81 0.74 -3.78
C ALA A 83 -4.96 -0.28 -4.54
N LEU A 84 -5.19 -1.57 -4.30
CA LEU A 84 -4.48 -2.63 -5.03
C LEU A 84 -4.74 -2.56 -6.53
N ARG A 85 -6.00 -2.37 -6.93
CA ARG A 85 -6.34 -2.22 -8.35
C ARG A 85 -5.61 -1.03 -8.97
N LYS A 86 -5.59 0.10 -8.27
CA LYS A 86 -4.94 1.32 -8.76
C LYS A 86 -3.43 1.15 -8.88
N TYR A 87 -2.85 0.27 -8.09
CA TYR A 87 -1.43 -0.06 -8.17
C TYR A 87 -1.16 -1.22 -9.13
N GLU A 88 -2.19 -1.70 -9.81
CA GLU A 88 -2.14 -2.84 -10.74
C GLU A 88 -1.62 -4.12 -10.08
N MET A 89 -2.01 -4.32 -8.85
CA MET A 89 -1.72 -5.54 -8.10
C MET A 89 -2.97 -6.39 -7.95
N PRO A 90 -2.81 -7.72 -7.81
CA PRO A 90 -3.95 -8.58 -7.55
C PRO A 90 -4.65 -8.19 -6.25
N GLN A 91 -5.97 -8.12 -6.32
CA GLN A 91 -6.76 -7.92 -5.11
C GLN A 91 -6.64 -9.13 -4.20
N LEU A 92 -6.99 -8.94 -2.94
CA LEU A 92 -7.12 -10.06 -2.02
C LEU A 92 -8.25 -10.97 -2.50
N TYR A 93 -7.99 -12.26 -2.55
CA TYR A 93 -8.92 -13.24 -3.11
C TYR A 93 -9.32 -14.26 -2.05
N ALA A 94 -10.61 -14.34 -1.77
CA ALA A 94 -11.12 -15.14 -0.65
C ALA A 94 -10.84 -16.64 -0.74
N LYS A 95 -10.51 -17.15 -1.93
CA LYS A 95 -10.19 -18.57 -2.09
C LYS A 95 -8.73 -18.90 -1.80
N ILE A 96 -7.90 -17.89 -1.59
CA ILE A 96 -6.53 -18.07 -1.14
C ILE A 96 -6.52 -17.92 0.38
N PRO A 97 -6.12 -18.96 1.15
CA PRO A 97 -6.25 -18.92 2.61
C PRO A 97 -5.61 -17.70 3.26
N ARG A 98 -4.41 -17.32 2.87
CA ARG A 98 -3.75 -16.16 3.45
C ARG A 98 -4.49 -14.87 3.11
N ASP A 99 -4.97 -14.74 1.88
CA ASP A 99 -5.75 -13.58 1.46
C ASP A 99 -7.05 -13.50 2.25
N ALA A 100 -7.75 -14.62 2.42
CA ALA A 100 -8.97 -14.67 3.20
C ALA A 100 -8.72 -14.22 4.64
N PHE A 101 -7.61 -14.65 5.22
CA PHE A 101 -7.24 -14.25 6.58
C PHE A 101 -6.94 -12.75 6.64
N LEU A 102 -6.21 -12.22 5.65
CA LEU A 102 -5.94 -10.78 5.57
C LEU A 102 -7.23 -9.97 5.40
N MET A 103 -8.18 -10.47 4.62
CA MET A 103 -9.47 -9.81 4.47
C MET A 103 -10.16 -9.68 5.83
N LEU A 104 -10.12 -10.74 6.64
CA LEU A 104 -10.66 -10.70 7.99
C LEU A 104 -9.90 -9.71 8.86
N ILE A 105 -8.57 -9.69 8.77
CA ILE A 105 -7.72 -8.74 9.49
C ILE A 105 -8.12 -7.29 9.19
N PHE A 106 -8.35 -6.95 7.92
CA PHE A 106 -8.77 -5.60 7.55
C PHE A 106 -10.14 -5.24 8.11
N LYS A 107 -11.02 -6.22 8.27
CA LYS A 107 -12.36 -5.99 8.86
C LYS A 107 -12.31 -5.85 10.37
N GLU A 108 -11.58 -6.74 11.03
CA GLU A 108 -11.55 -6.82 12.50
C GLU A 108 -10.57 -5.83 13.14
N ARG A 109 -9.49 -5.53 12.46
CA ARG A 109 -8.40 -4.65 12.94
C ARG A 109 -7.93 -5.01 14.33
N PRO A 110 -7.30 -6.18 14.49
CA PRO A 110 -6.90 -6.70 15.81
C PRO A 110 -5.62 -6.07 16.37
N GLY A 111 -5.28 -4.87 15.99
CA GLY A 111 -4.07 -4.19 16.44
C GLY A 111 -3.30 -3.63 15.28
N GLY A 112 -2.00 -3.38 15.46
CA GLY A 112 -1.12 -2.88 14.42
C GLY A 112 -0.42 -3.98 13.64
N ILE A 113 0.58 -3.61 12.86
CA ILE A 113 1.31 -4.55 12.01
C ILE A 113 1.97 -5.67 12.83
N ILE A 114 2.49 -5.35 14.02
CA ILE A 114 3.12 -6.36 14.88
C ILE A 114 2.11 -7.46 15.23
N GLU A 115 0.92 -7.06 15.68
CA GLU A 115 -0.13 -8.00 16.05
C GLU A 115 -0.64 -8.79 14.84
N VAL A 116 -0.76 -8.13 13.69
CA VAL A 116 -1.14 -8.81 12.45
C VAL A 116 -0.14 -9.89 12.10
N ASN A 117 1.14 -9.58 12.18
CA ASN A 117 2.19 -10.55 11.87
C ASN A 117 2.22 -11.71 12.88
N GLU A 118 1.96 -11.43 14.16
CA GLU A 118 1.85 -12.47 15.17
C GLU A 118 0.71 -13.43 14.85
N LEU A 119 -0.43 -12.88 14.45
CA LEU A 119 -1.60 -13.68 14.08
C LEU A 119 -1.34 -14.52 12.84
N LEU A 120 -0.70 -13.95 11.83
CA LEU A 120 -0.32 -14.69 10.62
C LEU A 120 0.59 -15.87 10.99
N SER A 121 1.65 -15.58 11.76
CA SER A 121 2.61 -16.60 12.18
C SER A 121 1.94 -17.70 13.00
N LYS A 122 1.09 -17.31 13.95
CA LYS A 122 0.37 -18.25 14.81
C LYS A 122 -0.51 -19.20 14.01
N ASN A 123 -1.01 -18.75 12.87
CA ASN A 123 -1.86 -19.54 12.01
C ASN A 123 -1.09 -20.21 10.87
N GLY A 124 0.22 -20.29 10.98
CA GLY A 124 1.06 -20.97 10.00
C GLY A 124 1.18 -20.27 8.68
N MET A 125 0.92 -18.97 8.66
CA MET A 125 1.01 -18.16 7.45
C MET A 125 2.20 -17.23 7.50
N GLU A 126 2.76 -16.91 6.33
CA GLU A 126 3.88 -15.98 6.25
C GLU A 126 3.47 -14.59 6.71
N MET A 127 4.33 -13.96 7.49
CA MET A 127 4.14 -12.58 7.92
C MET A 127 4.20 -11.65 6.72
N LEU A 128 3.63 -10.47 6.86
CA LEU A 128 3.74 -9.44 5.83
C LEU A 128 5.22 -9.09 5.65
N ARG A 129 5.69 -9.11 4.41
CA ARG A 129 7.10 -8.81 4.12
C ARG A 129 7.45 -7.40 4.53
N THR A 130 8.70 -7.23 4.92
CA THR A 130 9.22 -5.93 5.32
C THR A 130 9.72 -5.17 4.10
N SER A 131 9.82 -3.86 4.24
CA SER A 131 10.48 -3.02 3.25
C SER A 131 11.97 -3.33 3.21
N GLY A 132 12.65 -2.83 2.20
CA GLY A 132 14.07 -3.07 2.05
C GLY A 132 14.38 -4.42 1.45
N VAL A 133 13.39 -5.19 1.12
CA VAL A 133 13.57 -6.40 0.34
C VAL A 133 14.00 -5.97 -1.06
N GLN A 134 14.88 -6.71 -1.65
CA GLN A 134 15.46 -6.37 -2.95
C GLN A 134 14.39 -6.23 -4.02
N GLU A 135 14.38 -5.09 -4.63
CA GLU A 135 13.44 -4.77 -5.71
C GLU A 135 14.15 -4.10 -6.88
#